data_d9388b39d90bfd1cf51587553611d57f
#
_entry.id   d9388b39d90bfd1cf51587553611d57f
#
_cell.length_a   1.000
_cell.length_b   1.000
_cell.length_c   1.000
_cell.angle_alpha   90.00
_cell.angle_beta   90.00
_cell.angle_gamma   90.00
#
_symmetry.space_group_name_H-M   'P 1'
#
loop_
_entity.id
_entity.type
_entity.pdbx_description
1 polymer ?
#
loop_
_entity_poly.entity_id
_entity_poly.type
_entity_poly.pdbx_seq_one_letter_code
_entity_poly.pdbx_strand_id
1 'polypeptide(L)'
;LSLQTVANSNRFQTSPRVHVFGLTSNPFEAGVGLNADDPLDHPPYMAGLGSLPPVRDLFVLLTQIQPRAKRIGLVWNPAEANSEAATLMAREVAKELGLTLVEGNAETSAMAGEVALSVMARGVDVLWVSPDITVITALEVLVSVANRAGVPVITSLPGSAARGSLLDLGANYHDVGYVQGLLAADVLQGRDPATIPAVNWMPVELHLNLTALDGLKMPWVIPEAVIKKASQVTDEAGHRKQNVPVAEPPAALLWNKEPSADKTPHETVANS
;
A
#
# COMPACT_ATOMS: atom_id res chain seq x y z
N LEU A 1 9.19 -12.96 6.77
CA LEU A 1 9.47 -14.31 7.29
C LEU A 1 9.49 -15.37 6.19
N SER A 2 8.47 -15.49 5.32
CA SER A 2 8.43 -16.54 4.28
C SER A 2 9.60 -16.45 3.29
N LEU A 3 9.90 -15.24 2.79
CA LEU A 3 11.06 -15.03 1.90
C LEU A 3 12.37 -15.47 2.55
N GLN A 4 12.62 -15.06 3.79
CA GLN A 4 13.82 -15.44 4.56
C GLN A 4 13.90 -16.96 4.78
N THR A 5 12.78 -17.61 5.11
CA THR A 5 12.73 -19.05 5.36
C THR A 5 13.13 -19.82 4.10
N VAL A 6 12.55 -19.48 2.94
CA VAL A 6 12.87 -20.15 1.67
C VAL A 6 14.29 -19.84 1.22
N ALA A 7 14.73 -18.57 1.31
CA ALA A 7 16.09 -18.19 0.97
C ALA A 7 17.13 -18.93 1.83
N ASN A 8 16.89 -19.00 3.14
CA ASN A 8 17.78 -19.73 4.07
C ASN A 8 17.81 -21.24 3.79
N SER A 9 16.67 -21.85 3.41
CA SER A 9 16.64 -23.26 3.05
C SER A 9 17.40 -23.56 1.75
N ASN A 10 17.45 -22.59 0.82
CA ASN A 10 18.18 -22.70 -0.45
C ASN A 10 19.69 -22.42 -0.33
N ARG A 11 20.07 -21.53 0.57
CA ARG A 11 21.42 -20.95 0.68
C ARG A 11 22.55 -21.99 0.78
N PHE A 12 22.27 -23.14 1.39
CA PHE A 12 23.26 -24.19 1.63
C PHE A 12 23.07 -25.41 0.72
N GLN A 13 22.18 -25.33 -0.28
CA GLN A 13 22.00 -26.45 -1.21
C GLN A 13 23.02 -26.36 -2.35
N THR A 14 23.55 -27.53 -2.74
CA THR A 14 24.44 -27.63 -3.91
C THR A 14 23.72 -27.37 -5.23
N SER A 15 22.42 -27.53 -5.23
CA SER A 15 21.54 -27.18 -6.36
C SER A 15 20.33 -26.42 -5.81
N PRO A 16 20.42 -25.07 -5.66
CA PRO A 16 19.31 -24.27 -5.15
C PRO A 16 18.10 -24.38 -6.06
N ARG A 17 16.92 -24.45 -5.47
CA ARG A 17 15.65 -24.38 -6.24
C ARG A 17 15.38 -22.94 -6.65
N VAL A 18 14.88 -22.77 -7.84
CA VAL A 18 14.39 -21.44 -8.29
C VAL A 18 13.30 -20.96 -7.36
N HIS A 19 13.43 -19.70 -6.95
CA HIS A 19 12.51 -19.05 -6.03
C HIS A 19 11.99 -17.75 -6.66
N VAL A 20 10.72 -17.74 -7.02
CA VAL A 20 10.02 -16.52 -7.45
C VAL A 20 9.20 -16.00 -6.26
N PHE A 21 9.54 -14.78 -5.79
CA PHE A 21 8.87 -14.16 -4.65
C PHE A 21 8.01 -12.96 -5.08
N GLY A 22 7.05 -12.61 -4.25
CA GLY A 22 6.24 -11.41 -4.41
C GLY A 22 5.44 -11.06 -3.16
N LEU A 23 4.76 -9.92 -3.20
CA LEU A 23 3.99 -9.38 -2.09
C LEU A 23 4.80 -9.28 -0.79
N THR A 24 6.10 -9.01 -0.93
CA THR A 24 7.02 -8.80 0.20
C THR A 24 7.22 -7.31 0.38
N SER A 25 6.84 -6.76 1.53
CA SER A 25 6.83 -5.32 1.78
C SER A 25 8.20 -4.66 1.60
N ASN A 26 9.28 -5.30 2.10
CA ASN A 26 10.65 -4.85 1.86
C ASN A 26 11.58 -6.05 1.72
N PRO A 27 11.77 -6.59 0.49
CA PRO A 27 12.62 -7.75 0.28
C PRO A 27 14.11 -7.42 0.45
N PHE A 28 14.52 -6.17 0.27
CA PHE A 28 15.92 -5.74 0.36
C PHE A 28 16.42 -5.74 1.80
N GLU A 29 15.58 -5.42 2.76
CA GLU A 29 15.91 -5.48 4.19
C GLU A 29 15.74 -6.89 4.78
N ALA A 30 15.24 -7.85 3.99
CA ALA A 30 15.04 -9.22 4.47
C ALA A 30 16.34 -10.00 4.70
N GLY A 31 17.53 -9.45 4.36
CA GLY A 31 18.82 -10.12 4.55
C GLY A 31 19.01 -11.36 3.69
N VAL A 32 18.39 -11.42 2.52
CA VAL A 32 18.43 -12.56 1.59
C VAL A 32 19.36 -12.38 0.40
N GLY A 33 20.17 -11.32 0.42
CA GLY A 33 21.17 -11.03 -0.61
C GLY A 33 20.62 -10.25 -1.80
N LEU A 34 19.56 -9.48 -1.62
CA LEU A 34 19.05 -8.53 -2.63
C LEU A 34 19.68 -7.16 -2.40
N ASN A 35 20.09 -6.49 -3.47
CA ASN A 35 20.68 -5.16 -3.46
C ASN A 35 19.70 -4.14 -4.07
N ALA A 36 19.30 -3.14 -3.29
CA ALA A 36 18.37 -2.11 -3.76
C ALA A 36 19.00 -1.14 -4.78
N ASP A 37 20.34 -0.95 -4.71
CA ASP A 37 21.09 -0.03 -5.60
C ASP A 37 21.48 -0.71 -6.91
N ASP A 38 21.57 -2.04 -6.93
CA ASP A 38 21.83 -2.85 -8.13
C ASP A 38 20.82 -3.99 -8.22
N PRO A 39 19.71 -3.81 -8.96
CA PRO A 39 18.64 -4.80 -9.05
C PRO A 39 19.03 -6.17 -9.61
N LEU A 40 20.18 -6.29 -10.29
CA LEU A 40 20.70 -7.56 -10.79
C LEU A 40 21.70 -8.23 -9.83
N ASP A 41 22.11 -7.52 -8.78
CA ASP A 41 22.93 -8.09 -7.71
C ASP A 41 22.04 -8.81 -6.68
N HIS A 42 21.78 -10.08 -6.96
CA HIS A 42 20.96 -10.96 -6.13
C HIS A 42 21.32 -12.43 -6.35
N PRO A 43 20.88 -13.35 -5.48
CA PRO A 43 21.11 -14.78 -5.68
C PRO A 43 20.58 -15.26 -7.04
N PRO A 44 21.38 -15.99 -7.85
CA PRO A 44 21.03 -16.31 -9.24
C PRO A 44 19.80 -17.22 -9.38
N TYR A 45 19.36 -17.83 -8.31
CA TYR A 45 18.16 -18.67 -8.26
C TYR A 45 16.91 -17.92 -7.79
N MET A 46 17.00 -16.60 -7.60
CA MET A 46 15.94 -15.80 -7.01
C MET A 46 15.48 -14.71 -7.98
N ALA A 47 14.18 -14.54 -8.15
CA ALA A 47 13.57 -13.43 -8.87
C ALA A 47 12.30 -13.00 -8.16
N GLY A 48 11.89 -11.74 -8.31
CA GLY A 48 10.62 -11.31 -7.73
C GLY A 48 10.45 -9.82 -7.56
N LEU A 49 9.30 -9.49 -6.97
CA LEU A 49 8.84 -8.13 -6.77
C LEU A 49 8.67 -7.82 -5.29
N GLY A 50 9.27 -6.71 -4.86
CA GLY A 50 8.91 -6.05 -3.62
C GLY A 50 7.66 -5.19 -3.80
N SER A 51 6.89 -5.03 -2.72
CA SER A 51 5.67 -4.23 -2.69
C SER A 51 5.67 -3.31 -1.47
N LEU A 52 6.52 -2.27 -1.53
CA LEU A 52 6.55 -1.24 -0.50
C LEU A 52 5.21 -0.49 -0.44
N PRO A 53 4.64 -0.25 0.74
CA PRO A 53 3.42 0.53 0.87
C PRO A 53 3.65 1.97 0.38
N PRO A 54 2.66 2.61 -0.28
CA PRO A 54 2.80 3.92 -0.91
C PRO A 54 2.72 5.07 0.12
N VAL A 55 3.48 4.99 1.21
CA VAL A 55 3.44 5.96 2.32
C VAL A 55 3.85 7.35 1.83
N ARG A 56 4.92 7.42 1.02
CA ARG A 56 5.39 8.69 0.45
C ARG A 56 4.32 9.35 -0.43
N ASP A 57 3.74 8.57 -1.36
CA ASP A 57 2.75 9.09 -2.29
C ASP A 57 1.49 9.56 -1.56
N LEU A 58 1.07 8.81 -0.54
CA LEU A 58 -0.06 9.19 0.31
C LEU A 58 0.20 10.51 1.06
N PHE A 59 1.37 10.67 1.68
CA PHE A 59 1.69 11.89 2.43
C PHE A 59 1.93 13.09 1.51
N VAL A 60 2.52 12.89 0.33
CA VAL A 60 2.59 13.92 -0.70
C VAL A 60 1.19 14.34 -1.16
N LEU A 61 0.31 13.37 -1.45
CA LEU A 61 -1.09 13.64 -1.80
C LEU A 61 -1.80 14.41 -0.68
N LEU A 62 -1.61 14.01 0.58
CA LEU A 62 -2.15 14.72 1.75
C LEU A 62 -1.73 16.19 1.75
N THR A 63 -0.44 16.49 1.54
CA THR A 63 0.06 17.89 1.53
C THR A 63 -0.50 18.71 0.37
N GLN A 64 -0.84 18.07 -0.75
CA GLN A 64 -1.48 18.71 -1.90
C GLN A 64 -2.97 19.02 -1.64
N ILE A 65 -3.69 18.07 -1.04
CA ILE A 65 -5.12 18.20 -0.73
C ILE A 65 -5.33 19.19 0.43
N GLN A 66 -4.51 19.08 1.47
CA GLN A 66 -4.65 19.87 2.69
C GLN A 66 -3.31 20.36 3.21
N PRO A 67 -2.75 21.46 2.66
CA PRO A 67 -1.43 21.98 3.06
C PRO A 67 -1.34 22.41 4.53
N ARG A 68 -2.48 22.67 5.18
CA ARG A 68 -2.54 23.05 6.60
C ARG A 68 -2.52 21.88 7.55
N ALA A 69 -2.81 20.68 7.08
CA ALA A 69 -2.66 19.44 7.87
C ALA A 69 -1.18 19.16 8.10
N LYS A 70 -0.74 19.24 9.35
CA LYS A 70 0.66 19.05 9.74
C LYS A 70 0.86 17.91 10.73
N ARG A 71 -0.17 17.53 11.44
CA ARG A 71 -0.11 16.53 12.51
C ARG A 71 -0.90 15.28 12.09
N ILE A 72 -0.16 14.21 11.79
CA ILE A 72 -0.73 12.93 11.38
C ILE A 72 -0.79 12.01 12.60
N GLY A 73 -1.99 11.59 12.99
CA GLY A 73 -2.19 10.54 13.97
C GLY A 73 -1.93 9.18 13.35
N LEU A 74 -1.28 8.30 14.08
CA LEU A 74 -1.01 6.92 13.68
C LEU A 74 -1.29 6.00 14.86
N VAL A 75 -2.14 4.99 14.63
CA VAL A 75 -2.29 3.85 15.54
C VAL A 75 -1.67 2.65 14.85
N TRP A 76 -0.76 1.94 15.53
CA TRP A 76 -0.02 0.85 14.90
C TRP A 76 0.39 -0.23 15.90
N ASN A 77 0.64 -1.46 15.41
CA ASN A 77 1.11 -2.58 16.22
C ASN A 77 2.62 -2.81 15.99
N PRO A 78 3.47 -2.54 16.99
CA PRO A 78 4.92 -2.72 16.86
C PRO A 78 5.36 -4.20 16.74
N ALA A 79 4.48 -5.15 17.01
CA ALA A 79 4.76 -6.58 16.84
C ALA A 79 4.54 -7.09 15.40
N GLU A 80 3.92 -6.28 14.53
CA GLU A 80 3.74 -6.61 13.12
C GLU A 80 4.85 -6.00 12.25
N ALA A 81 5.64 -6.83 11.58
CA ALA A 81 6.78 -6.38 10.76
C ALA A 81 6.39 -5.43 9.62
N ASN A 82 5.22 -5.63 8.98
CA ASN A 82 4.68 -4.73 7.96
C ASN A 82 4.27 -3.38 8.56
N SER A 83 3.71 -3.36 9.76
CA SER A 83 3.34 -2.16 10.49
C SER A 83 4.58 -1.37 10.92
N GLU A 84 5.60 -2.05 11.44
CA GLU A 84 6.89 -1.45 11.80
C GLU A 84 7.56 -0.83 10.57
N ALA A 85 7.69 -1.58 9.48
CA ALA A 85 8.30 -1.09 8.23
C ALA A 85 7.58 0.16 7.69
N ALA A 86 6.24 0.14 7.66
CA ALA A 86 5.45 1.29 7.23
C ALA A 86 5.63 2.50 8.15
N THR A 87 5.71 2.27 9.47
CA THR A 87 5.90 3.34 10.47
C THR A 87 7.29 3.96 10.36
N LEU A 88 8.35 3.15 10.19
CA LEU A 88 9.71 3.66 9.97
C LEU A 88 9.77 4.54 8.71
N MET A 89 9.21 4.06 7.60
CA MET A 89 9.11 4.85 6.36
C MET A 89 8.33 6.16 6.59
N ALA A 90 7.21 6.10 7.33
CA ALA A 90 6.38 7.26 7.61
C ALA A 90 7.13 8.32 8.43
N ARG A 91 7.99 7.93 9.37
CA ARG A 91 8.84 8.87 10.14
C ARG A 91 9.80 9.63 9.24
N GLU A 92 10.46 8.94 8.30
CA GLU A 92 11.38 9.57 7.34
C GLU A 92 10.62 10.52 6.40
N VAL A 93 9.54 10.06 5.79
CA VAL A 93 8.73 10.86 4.88
C VAL A 93 8.10 12.07 5.60
N ALA A 94 7.60 11.89 6.80
CA ALA A 94 7.03 13.00 7.58
C ALA A 94 8.09 14.07 7.87
N LYS A 95 9.30 13.67 8.26
CA LYS A 95 10.43 14.58 8.48
C LYS A 95 10.76 15.38 7.22
N GLU A 96 10.86 14.74 6.06
CA GLU A 96 11.14 15.39 4.78
C GLU A 96 10.06 16.40 4.38
N LEU A 97 8.79 16.07 4.63
CA LEU A 97 7.64 16.90 4.25
C LEU A 97 7.27 17.94 5.33
N GLY A 98 8.01 18.02 6.43
CA GLY A 98 7.71 18.92 7.55
C GLY A 98 6.40 18.59 8.26
N LEU A 99 6.06 17.31 8.35
CA LEU A 99 4.91 16.77 9.05
C LEU A 99 5.33 16.20 10.41
N THR A 100 4.38 16.09 11.33
CA THR A 100 4.59 15.52 12.67
C THR A 100 3.75 14.26 12.81
N LEU A 101 4.37 13.12 13.13
CA LEU A 101 3.63 11.91 13.51
C LEU A 101 3.29 11.96 15.01
N VAL A 102 2.05 11.61 15.32
CA VAL A 102 1.52 11.45 16.68
C VAL A 102 1.11 9.99 16.82
N GLU A 103 2.03 9.20 17.36
CA GLU A 103 1.92 7.74 17.37
C GLU A 103 1.25 7.20 18.65
N GLY A 104 0.49 6.11 18.49
CA GLY A 104 -0.04 5.31 19.59
C GLY A 104 0.06 3.82 19.24
N ASN A 105 0.48 3.01 20.20
CA ASN A 105 0.67 1.58 20.02
C ASN A 105 -0.57 0.80 20.44
N ALA A 106 -1.07 -0.08 19.58
CA ALA A 106 -2.18 -0.99 19.86
C ALA A 106 -1.73 -2.43 19.56
N GLU A 107 -1.48 -3.20 20.60
CA GLU A 107 -1.05 -4.60 20.47
C GLU A 107 -2.20 -5.53 20.04
N THR A 108 -3.45 -5.09 20.24
CA THR A 108 -4.66 -5.83 19.83
C THR A 108 -5.68 -4.89 19.21
N SER A 109 -6.54 -5.43 18.35
CA SER A 109 -7.62 -4.66 17.73
C SER A 109 -8.61 -4.07 18.75
N ALA A 110 -8.78 -4.72 19.90
CA ALA A 110 -9.64 -4.23 20.98
C ALA A 110 -9.10 -2.93 21.61
N MET A 111 -7.77 -2.73 21.64
CA MET A 111 -7.14 -1.53 22.17
C MET A 111 -7.16 -0.35 21.20
N ALA A 112 -7.32 -0.62 19.90
CA ALA A 112 -7.13 0.40 18.86
C ALA A 112 -8.03 1.64 19.05
N GLY A 113 -9.28 1.46 19.53
CA GLY A 113 -10.21 2.55 19.80
C GLY A 113 -9.75 3.49 20.92
N GLU A 114 -9.26 2.96 22.04
CA GLU A 114 -8.75 3.76 23.16
C GLU A 114 -7.46 4.48 22.80
N VAL A 115 -6.58 3.79 22.06
CA VAL A 115 -5.33 4.38 21.57
C VAL A 115 -5.65 5.52 20.59
N ALA A 116 -6.63 5.34 19.70
CA ALA A 116 -7.08 6.40 18.78
C ALA A 116 -7.61 7.62 19.55
N LEU A 117 -8.42 7.43 20.61
CA LEU A 117 -8.88 8.52 21.46
C LEU A 117 -7.69 9.28 22.08
N SER A 118 -6.68 8.58 22.57
CA SER A 118 -5.45 9.19 23.10
C SER A 118 -4.69 9.97 22.01
N VAL A 119 -4.61 9.45 20.80
CA VAL A 119 -3.99 10.13 19.64
C VAL A 119 -4.77 11.38 19.28
N MET A 120 -6.12 11.31 19.23
CA MET A 120 -6.98 12.47 18.95
C MET A 120 -6.82 13.56 20.01
N ALA A 121 -6.73 13.21 21.31
CA ALA A 121 -6.56 14.15 22.40
C ALA A 121 -5.26 14.96 22.31
N ARG A 122 -4.23 14.44 21.65
CA ARG A 122 -2.97 15.15 21.38
C ARG A 122 -3.06 16.14 20.20
N GLY A 123 -4.22 16.28 19.57
CA GLY A 123 -4.49 17.26 18.53
C GLY A 123 -3.85 16.87 17.20
N VAL A 124 -4.50 16.02 16.43
CA VAL A 124 -4.09 15.61 15.08
C VAL A 124 -5.03 16.22 14.04
N ASP A 125 -4.53 16.39 12.81
CA ASP A 125 -5.28 16.96 11.69
C ASP A 125 -5.89 15.88 10.80
N VAL A 126 -5.30 14.68 10.80
CA VAL A 126 -5.71 13.50 10.05
C VAL A 126 -5.27 12.25 10.81
N LEU A 127 -6.05 11.18 10.76
CA LEU A 127 -5.67 9.85 11.23
C LEU A 127 -5.26 9.00 10.02
N TRP A 128 -4.03 8.51 10.02
CA TRP A 128 -3.58 7.53 9.05
C TRP A 128 -3.62 6.13 9.63
N VAL A 129 -4.20 5.20 8.86
CA VAL A 129 -4.17 3.77 9.15
C VAL A 129 -3.24 3.08 8.16
N SER A 130 -2.12 2.57 8.67
CA SER A 130 -1.12 1.83 7.89
C SER A 130 -1.61 0.43 7.50
N PRO A 131 -0.90 -0.30 6.63
CA PRO A 131 -1.19 -1.70 6.32
C PRO A 131 -0.83 -2.60 7.52
N ASP A 132 -1.67 -2.55 8.55
CA ASP A 132 -1.57 -3.20 9.85
C ASP A 132 -2.83 -4.04 10.07
N ILE A 133 -2.68 -5.36 10.21
CA ILE A 133 -3.81 -6.28 10.30
C ILE A 133 -4.58 -6.09 11.61
N THR A 134 -3.87 -5.84 12.70
CA THR A 134 -4.47 -5.58 14.02
C THR A 134 -5.35 -4.33 13.97
N VAL A 135 -4.82 -3.24 13.40
CA VAL A 135 -5.49 -1.93 13.39
C VAL A 135 -6.60 -1.87 12.35
N ILE A 136 -6.39 -2.42 11.15
CA ILE A 136 -7.43 -2.41 10.09
C ILE A 136 -8.67 -3.22 10.47
N THR A 137 -8.52 -4.23 11.33
CA THR A 137 -9.65 -4.99 11.87
C THR A 137 -10.57 -4.10 12.71
N ALA A 138 -10.05 -3.03 13.30
CA ALA A 138 -10.80 -2.06 14.09
C ALA A 138 -11.15 -0.77 13.29
N LEU A 139 -11.05 -0.77 11.96
CA LEU A 139 -11.18 0.44 11.14
C LEU A 139 -12.47 1.22 11.41
N GLU A 140 -13.61 0.55 11.53
CA GLU A 140 -14.90 1.22 11.79
C GLU A 140 -14.92 1.93 13.14
N VAL A 141 -14.25 1.35 14.15
CA VAL A 141 -14.08 1.99 15.46
C VAL A 141 -13.19 3.24 15.33
N LEU A 142 -12.08 3.15 14.59
CA LEU A 142 -11.19 4.26 14.34
C LEU A 142 -11.89 5.40 13.59
N VAL A 143 -12.65 5.06 12.54
CA VAL A 143 -13.49 6.01 11.78
C VAL A 143 -14.50 6.69 12.71
N SER A 144 -15.19 5.92 13.55
CA SER A 144 -16.15 6.48 14.50
C SER A 144 -15.51 7.44 15.52
N VAL A 145 -14.32 7.10 16.03
CA VAL A 145 -13.56 7.96 16.95
C VAL A 145 -13.11 9.24 16.24
N ALA A 146 -12.57 9.13 15.04
CA ALA A 146 -12.07 10.25 14.25
C ALA A 146 -13.22 11.20 13.84
N ASN A 147 -14.35 10.67 13.38
CA ASN A 147 -15.53 11.46 13.01
C ASN A 147 -16.06 12.29 14.19
N ARG A 148 -16.12 11.71 15.40
CA ARG A 148 -16.49 12.46 16.62
C ARG A 148 -15.52 13.59 16.95
N ALA A 149 -14.26 13.47 16.55
CA ALA A 149 -13.25 14.50 16.71
C ALA A 149 -13.19 15.48 15.52
N GLY A 150 -14.01 15.30 14.49
CA GLY A 150 -13.98 16.06 13.24
C GLY A 150 -12.65 15.89 12.48
N VAL A 151 -12.04 14.73 12.54
CA VAL A 151 -10.75 14.38 11.93
C VAL A 151 -10.97 13.34 10.85
N PRO A 152 -10.51 13.55 9.60
CA PRO A 152 -10.65 12.54 8.56
C PRO A 152 -9.70 11.36 8.81
N VAL A 153 -10.11 10.19 8.30
CA VAL A 153 -9.26 8.99 8.25
C VAL A 153 -8.77 8.79 6.82
N ILE A 154 -7.48 8.55 6.67
CA ILE A 154 -6.85 8.13 5.41
C ILE A 154 -6.15 6.79 5.62
N THR A 155 -6.06 5.97 4.58
CA THR A 155 -5.43 4.65 4.72
C THR A 155 -4.52 4.31 3.56
N SER A 156 -3.62 3.34 3.76
CA SER A 156 -2.81 2.72 2.71
C SER A 156 -3.39 1.36 2.27
N LEU A 157 -4.68 1.13 2.48
CA LEU A 157 -5.34 -0.15 2.24
C LEU A 157 -6.56 0.03 1.33
N PRO A 158 -6.61 -0.64 0.16
CA PRO A 158 -7.73 -0.55 -0.76
C PRO A 158 -9.06 -0.97 -0.10
N GLY A 159 -10.15 -0.28 -0.47
CA GLY A 159 -11.48 -0.56 0.01
C GLY A 159 -11.85 0.07 1.35
N SER A 160 -10.93 0.78 2.00
CA SER A 160 -11.19 1.46 3.27
C SER A 160 -12.16 2.64 3.11
N ALA A 161 -12.20 3.30 1.94
CA ALA A 161 -13.13 4.38 1.64
C ALA A 161 -14.59 3.90 1.74
N ALA A 162 -14.89 2.67 1.31
CA ALA A 162 -16.21 2.07 1.48
C ALA A 162 -16.57 1.78 2.95
N ARG A 163 -15.58 1.78 3.84
CA ARG A 163 -15.72 1.57 5.29
C ARG A 163 -15.67 2.89 6.08
N GLY A 164 -15.70 4.04 5.41
CA GLY A 164 -15.83 5.36 6.01
C GLY A 164 -14.54 6.19 6.08
N SER A 165 -13.39 5.73 5.58
CA SER A 165 -12.22 6.61 5.42
C SER A 165 -12.48 7.64 4.31
N LEU A 166 -11.86 8.83 4.41
CA LEU A 166 -11.95 9.88 3.40
C LEU A 166 -11.30 9.45 2.08
N LEU A 167 -10.15 8.83 2.18
CA LEU A 167 -9.45 8.26 1.04
C LEU A 167 -8.63 7.05 1.45
N ASP A 168 -8.43 6.17 0.50
CA ASP A 168 -7.37 5.18 0.55
C ASP A 168 -6.47 5.26 -0.70
N LEU A 169 -5.16 5.18 -0.50
CA LEU A 169 -4.17 5.01 -1.54
C LEU A 169 -3.42 3.72 -1.25
N GLY A 170 -3.85 2.65 -1.87
CA GLY A 170 -3.36 1.31 -1.55
C GLY A 170 -2.92 0.53 -2.77
N ALA A 171 -2.34 -0.64 -2.54
CA ALA A 171 -1.87 -1.52 -3.60
C ALA A 171 -3.02 -2.05 -4.45
N ASN A 172 -2.85 -2.03 -5.76
CA ASN A 172 -3.63 -2.88 -6.65
C ASN A 172 -3.06 -4.30 -6.61
N TYR A 173 -3.50 -5.09 -5.65
CA TYR A 173 -3.01 -6.46 -5.44
C TYR A 173 -3.32 -7.39 -6.62
N HIS A 174 -4.37 -7.12 -7.40
CA HIS A 174 -4.68 -7.89 -8.60
C HIS A 174 -3.55 -7.75 -9.62
N ASP A 175 -3.13 -6.53 -9.92
CA ASP A 175 -2.12 -6.26 -10.94
C ASP A 175 -0.72 -6.69 -10.47
N VAL A 176 -0.40 -6.53 -9.20
CA VAL A 176 0.83 -7.08 -8.61
C VAL A 176 0.87 -8.60 -8.79
N GLY A 177 -0.21 -9.30 -8.43
CA GLY A 177 -0.32 -10.75 -8.56
C GLY A 177 -0.26 -11.22 -10.02
N TYR A 178 -0.90 -10.47 -10.92
CA TYR A 178 -0.87 -10.76 -12.36
C TYR A 178 0.55 -10.69 -12.93
N VAL A 179 1.27 -9.60 -12.66
CA VAL A 179 2.66 -9.42 -13.14
C VAL A 179 3.59 -10.46 -12.52
N GLN A 180 3.40 -10.78 -11.25
CA GLN A 180 4.16 -11.85 -10.59
C GLN A 180 3.88 -13.21 -11.22
N GLY A 181 2.63 -13.49 -11.59
CA GLY A 181 2.25 -14.71 -12.31
C GLY A 181 2.92 -14.81 -13.69
N LEU A 182 2.99 -13.71 -14.44
CA LEU A 182 3.73 -13.64 -15.71
C LEU A 182 5.22 -13.90 -15.50
N LEU A 183 5.83 -13.28 -14.47
CA LEU A 183 7.23 -13.51 -14.13
C LEU A 183 7.51 -14.98 -13.80
N ALA A 184 6.64 -15.60 -13.03
CA ALA A 184 6.77 -17.03 -12.72
C ALA A 184 6.62 -17.91 -13.96
N ALA A 185 5.70 -17.56 -14.89
CA ALA A 185 5.52 -18.25 -16.15
C ALA A 185 6.76 -18.14 -17.05
N ASP A 186 7.37 -16.95 -17.14
CA ASP A 186 8.61 -16.71 -17.90
C ASP A 186 9.75 -17.60 -17.38
N VAL A 187 9.91 -17.69 -16.07
CA VAL A 187 10.92 -18.54 -15.43
C VAL A 187 10.66 -20.02 -15.70
N LEU A 188 9.41 -20.46 -15.64
CA LEU A 188 9.03 -21.86 -15.99
C LEU A 188 9.26 -22.16 -17.49
N GLN A 189 9.22 -21.17 -18.36
CA GLN A 189 9.52 -21.27 -19.80
C GLN A 189 11.03 -21.19 -20.10
N GLY A 190 11.87 -21.07 -19.08
CA GLY A 190 13.33 -21.12 -19.22
C GLY A 190 14.04 -19.78 -19.13
N ARG A 191 13.36 -18.67 -18.78
CA ARG A 191 14.05 -17.42 -18.47
C ARG A 191 14.93 -17.62 -17.23
N ASP A 192 16.22 -17.28 -17.36
CA ASP A 192 17.16 -17.38 -16.25
C ASP A 192 16.82 -16.34 -15.16
N PRO A 193 16.50 -16.77 -13.93
CA PRO A 193 16.20 -15.85 -12.83
C PRO A 193 17.31 -14.83 -12.57
N ALA A 194 18.58 -15.19 -12.79
CA ALA A 194 19.71 -14.27 -12.62
C ALA A 194 19.67 -13.04 -13.54
N THR A 195 18.88 -13.08 -14.62
CA THR A 195 18.72 -11.96 -15.57
C THR A 195 17.51 -11.08 -15.28
N ILE A 196 16.77 -11.37 -14.23
CA ILE A 196 15.53 -10.68 -13.87
C ILE A 196 15.80 -9.73 -12.72
N PRO A 197 15.68 -8.41 -12.91
CA PRO A 197 15.97 -7.48 -11.82
C PRO A 197 14.98 -7.64 -10.67
N ALA A 198 15.49 -7.70 -9.44
CA ALA A 198 14.69 -7.58 -8.23
C ALA A 198 14.35 -6.11 -7.99
N VAL A 199 13.09 -5.74 -8.05
CA VAL A 199 12.65 -4.34 -7.91
C VAL A 199 11.43 -4.22 -7.01
N ASN A 200 11.24 -3.05 -6.42
CA ASN A 200 9.96 -2.68 -5.87
C ASN A 200 9.04 -2.17 -6.99
N TRP A 201 7.92 -2.80 -7.17
CA TRP A 201 6.87 -2.33 -8.05
C TRP A 201 5.51 -2.60 -7.41
N MET A 202 4.79 -1.53 -7.18
CA MET A 202 3.45 -1.59 -6.61
C MET A 202 2.57 -0.54 -7.27
N PRO A 203 1.75 -0.94 -8.26
CA PRO A 203 0.70 -0.07 -8.78
C PRO A 203 -0.28 0.24 -7.65
N VAL A 204 -0.70 1.49 -7.59
CA VAL A 204 -1.60 1.97 -6.54
C VAL A 204 -2.96 2.34 -7.12
N GLU A 205 -3.99 2.18 -6.30
CA GLU A 205 -5.33 2.68 -6.56
C GLU A 205 -5.68 3.74 -5.53
N LEU A 206 -6.32 4.80 -6.01
CA LEU A 206 -6.90 5.84 -5.17
C LEU A 206 -8.41 5.65 -5.12
N HIS A 207 -8.96 5.49 -3.92
CA HIS A 207 -10.39 5.51 -3.68
C HIS A 207 -10.74 6.73 -2.82
N LEU A 208 -11.84 7.37 -3.10
CA LEU A 208 -12.32 8.55 -2.40
C LEU A 208 -13.73 8.33 -1.86
N ASN A 209 -13.94 8.79 -0.63
CA ASN A 209 -15.27 8.90 -0.04
C ASN A 209 -15.54 10.37 0.33
N LEU A 210 -16.16 11.09 -0.58
CA LEU A 210 -16.42 12.52 -0.40
C LEU A 210 -17.48 12.81 0.68
N THR A 211 -18.29 11.82 1.06
CA THR A 211 -19.24 11.98 2.18
C THR A 211 -18.54 12.09 3.53
N ALA A 212 -17.29 11.59 3.62
CA ALA A 212 -16.47 11.73 4.83
C ALA A 212 -15.89 13.14 5.04
N LEU A 213 -16.19 14.09 4.15
CA LEU A 213 -15.85 15.50 4.33
C LEU A 213 -16.79 16.21 5.31
N ASP A 214 -17.96 15.63 5.55
CA ASP A 214 -18.96 16.23 6.44
C ASP A 214 -18.51 16.20 7.90
N GLY A 215 -18.76 17.30 8.61
CA GLY A 215 -18.45 17.39 10.04
C GLY A 215 -16.98 17.55 10.39
N LEU A 216 -16.09 17.72 9.42
CA LEU A 216 -14.66 17.92 9.69
C LEU A 216 -14.42 19.30 10.35
N LYS A 217 -13.59 19.31 11.40
CA LYS A 217 -13.21 20.54 12.13
C LYS A 217 -12.41 21.54 11.29
N MET A 218 -11.73 21.05 10.25
CA MET A 218 -10.98 21.84 9.29
C MET A 218 -11.57 21.60 7.90
N PRO A 219 -11.85 22.65 7.10
CA PRO A 219 -12.39 22.44 5.76
C PRO A 219 -11.37 21.76 4.85
N TRP A 220 -11.79 20.68 4.23
CA TRP A 220 -11.04 19.93 3.24
C TRP A 220 -11.70 20.10 1.87
N VAL A 221 -10.87 20.29 0.85
CA VAL A 221 -11.32 20.36 -0.53
C VAL A 221 -10.50 19.38 -1.34
N ILE A 222 -11.17 18.38 -1.93
CA ILE A 222 -10.51 17.45 -2.83
C ILE A 222 -10.49 18.08 -4.24
N PRO A 223 -9.30 18.39 -4.79
CA PRO A 223 -9.21 18.96 -6.13
C PRO A 223 -9.80 18.05 -7.19
N GLU A 224 -10.45 18.61 -8.19
CA GLU A 224 -11.03 17.87 -9.31
C GLU A 224 -9.98 16.98 -10.03
N ALA A 225 -8.74 17.47 -10.12
CA ALA A 225 -7.62 16.69 -10.68
C ALA A 225 -7.30 15.42 -9.86
N VAL A 226 -7.56 15.41 -8.55
CA VAL A 226 -7.42 14.25 -7.68
C VAL A 226 -8.61 13.31 -7.86
N ILE A 227 -9.83 13.86 -7.92
CA ILE A 227 -11.05 13.08 -8.15
C ILE A 227 -10.95 12.31 -9.48
N LYS A 228 -10.44 12.93 -10.53
CA LYS A 228 -10.22 12.28 -11.84
C LYS A 228 -9.21 11.13 -11.84
N LYS A 229 -8.29 11.13 -10.87
CA LYS A 229 -7.29 10.05 -10.71
C LYS A 229 -7.77 8.91 -9.82
N ALA A 230 -8.90 9.07 -9.15
CA ALA A 230 -9.44 8.01 -8.31
C ALA A 230 -10.09 6.93 -9.16
N SER A 231 -9.79 5.66 -8.88
CA SER A 231 -10.46 4.52 -9.51
C SER A 231 -11.87 4.28 -8.97
N GLN A 232 -12.13 4.75 -7.75
CA GLN A 232 -13.45 4.68 -7.12
C GLN A 232 -13.75 5.98 -6.38
N VAL A 233 -14.98 6.47 -6.52
CA VAL A 233 -15.47 7.66 -5.82
C VAL A 233 -16.85 7.37 -5.24
N THR A 234 -17.02 7.67 -3.96
CA THR A 234 -18.31 7.68 -3.28
C THR A 234 -18.67 9.11 -2.91
N ASP A 235 -19.86 9.56 -3.26
CA ASP A 235 -20.41 10.87 -2.94
C ASP A 235 -21.93 10.77 -2.68
N GLU A 236 -22.64 11.89 -2.57
CA GLU A 236 -24.10 11.91 -2.36
C GLU A 236 -24.89 11.22 -3.50
N ALA A 237 -24.34 11.19 -4.71
CA ALA A 237 -24.96 10.50 -5.85
C ALA A 237 -24.74 8.99 -5.82
N GLY A 238 -23.89 8.48 -4.91
CA GLY A 238 -23.59 7.06 -4.72
C GLY A 238 -22.16 6.70 -5.07
N HIS A 239 -21.94 5.41 -5.23
CA HIS A 239 -20.63 4.85 -5.54
C HIS A 239 -20.45 4.69 -7.04
N ARG A 240 -19.30 5.14 -7.57
CA ARG A 240 -18.93 4.96 -8.97
C ARG A 240 -17.49 4.49 -9.12
N LYS A 241 -17.24 3.64 -10.10
CA LYS A 241 -15.90 3.26 -10.55
C LYS A 241 -15.50 4.13 -11.75
N GLN A 242 -14.23 4.46 -11.84
CA GLN A 242 -13.67 5.20 -12.96
C GLN A 242 -12.57 4.35 -13.63
N ASN A 243 -12.48 4.42 -14.94
CA ASN A 243 -11.41 3.75 -15.68
C ASN A 243 -10.15 4.62 -15.61
N VAL A 244 -9.27 4.29 -14.68
CA VAL A 244 -7.98 4.97 -14.50
C VAL A 244 -6.89 4.04 -15.01
N PRO A 245 -5.97 4.52 -15.86
CA PRO A 245 -4.85 3.71 -16.32
C PRO A 245 -4.02 3.20 -15.15
N VAL A 246 -3.74 1.91 -15.16
CA VAL A 246 -2.83 1.28 -14.18
C VAL A 246 -1.39 1.54 -14.59
N ALA A 247 -0.51 1.72 -13.61
CA ALA A 247 0.92 1.86 -13.86
C ALA A 247 1.46 0.60 -14.57
N GLU A 248 2.16 0.77 -15.68
CA GLU A 248 2.82 -0.35 -16.34
C GLU A 248 4.01 -0.85 -15.53
N PRO A 249 4.23 -2.17 -15.46
CA PRO A 249 5.42 -2.71 -14.83
C PRO A 249 6.66 -2.31 -15.62
N PRO A 250 7.84 -2.19 -14.95
CA PRO A 250 9.10 -1.97 -15.64
C PRO A 250 9.30 -2.99 -16.77
N ALA A 251 9.68 -2.52 -17.95
CA ALA A 251 9.85 -3.38 -19.14
C ALA A 251 10.84 -4.54 -18.90
N ALA A 252 11.85 -4.33 -18.05
CA ALA A 252 12.82 -5.35 -17.68
C ALA A 252 12.22 -6.55 -16.92
N LEU A 253 11.04 -6.42 -16.34
CA LEU A 253 10.33 -7.51 -15.68
C LEU A 253 9.64 -8.45 -16.68
N LEU A 254 9.29 -7.97 -17.87
CA LEU A 254 8.51 -8.72 -18.86
C LEU A 254 9.43 -9.18 -19.98
N TRP A 255 9.48 -10.50 -20.22
CA TRP A 255 10.40 -11.10 -21.18
C TRP A 255 9.89 -11.05 -22.64
N ASN A 256 8.61 -11.26 -22.85
CA ASN A 256 8.01 -11.33 -24.19
C ASN A 256 6.76 -10.46 -24.25
N LYS A 257 6.92 -9.14 -24.39
CA LYS A 257 5.80 -8.32 -24.88
C LYS A 257 5.92 -8.18 -26.41
N GLU A 258 5.25 -9.04 -27.15
CA GLU A 258 4.54 -8.50 -28.32
C GLU A 258 3.47 -7.52 -27.80
N PRO A 259 3.32 -6.33 -28.41
CA PRO A 259 2.28 -5.41 -27.97
C PRO A 259 0.95 -6.13 -28.07
N SER A 260 0.29 -6.38 -26.93
CA SER A 260 -1.03 -6.98 -26.90
C SER A 260 -1.99 -6.05 -27.60
N ALA A 261 -2.34 -6.40 -28.83
CA ALA A 261 -3.57 -5.94 -29.44
C ALA A 261 -4.71 -6.43 -28.52
N ASP A 262 -5.54 -5.46 -28.11
CA ASP A 262 -6.87 -5.68 -27.54
C ASP A 262 -6.97 -6.14 -26.08
N LYS A 263 -7.01 -5.15 -25.17
CA LYS A 263 -7.64 -5.34 -23.85
C LYS A 263 -9.13 -5.08 -24.01
N THR A 264 -9.89 -6.09 -24.39
CA THR A 264 -11.34 -6.10 -24.17
C THR A 264 -11.59 -6.20 -22.66
N PRO A 265 -12.49 -5.38 -22.09
CA PRO A 265 -12.86 -5.47 -20.69
C PRO A 265 -13.45 -6.86 -20.40
N HIS A 266 -12.94 -7.55 -19.40
CA HIS A 266 -13.56 -8.78 -18.94
C HIS A 266 -14.99 -8.47 -18.47
N GLU A 267 -15.97 -9.03 -19.19
CA GLU A 267 -17.36 -9.07 -18.77
C GLU A 267 -17.45 -9.76 -17.40
N THR A 268 -18.11 -9.07 -16.50
CA THR A 268 -18.48 -9.59 -15.18
C THR A 268 -19.36 -10.82 -15.37
N VAL A 269 -18.86 -11.99 -15.02
CA VAL A 269 -19.71 -13.20 -14.90
C VAL A 269 -20.66 -12.93 -13.73
N ALA A 270 -21.91 -12.61 -14.07
CA ALA A 270 -23.00 -12.58 -13.12
C ALA A 270 -23.31 -14.03 -12.69
N ASN A 271 -23.04 -14.35 -11.43
CA ASN A 271 -23.56 -15.57 -10.82
C ASN A 271 -25.05 -15.36 -10.54
N SER A 272 -25.86 -16.12 -11.25
CA SER A 272 -27.28 -16.39 -10.95
C SER A 272 -27.41 -17.24 -9.68
#